data_837761c2057311d6a2a13a19f59ed5e3
#
_entry.id   837761c2057311d6a2a13a19f59ed5e3
#
_cell.length_a   1.000
_cell.length_b   1.000
_cell.length_c   1.000
_cell.angle_alpha   90.00
_cell.angle_beta   90.00
_cell.angle_gamma   90.00
#
_symmetry.space_group_name_H-M   'P 1'
#
loop_
_entity.id
_entity.type
_entity.pdbx_description
1 polymer ?
#
loop_
_entity_poly.entity_id
_entity_poly.type
_entity_poly.pdbx_seq_one_letter_code
_entity_poly.pdbx_strand_id
1 'polypeptide(L)'
;KIGLPVPQGFTVTTEACTQYYEDGRKINDEIMTQVMEGVKKMEEINGKKFGDLQNPLLVSVRSGARASMPGMMDTILNLGLNDQVVETMIAGNDDPAFERFVYDSYRRFIQMYSDVVMEVPKSYFEKIIDEMKETKGVHYDTELDANDLKELAEKFKAVYKEAMNGEEFPQDPKEQLMEAIKAVFRSWDNPRANVYRRDNDIPYSWGTAVNVQMMAFGNMGDDCGTGVAFTRDPATGENGLFG
;
A
#
# COMPACT_ATOMS: atom_id res chain seq x y z
N LYS A 1 -17.34 -10.55 16.63
CA LYS A 1 -16.73 -11.75 16.01
C LYS A 1 -17.84 -12.57 15.41
N ILE A 2 -18.22 -12.23 14.18
CA ILE A 2 -19.34 -12.84 13.46
C ILE A 2 -18.89 -13.91 12.45
N GLY A 3 -17.61 -14.34 12.51
CA GLY A 3 -17.06 -15.41 11.68
C GLY A 3 -16.70 -15.04 10.25
N LEU A 4 -16.67 -13.74 9.90
CA LEU A 4 -16.22 -13.33 8.58
C LEU A 4 -14.69 -13.55 8.42
N PRO A 5 -14.24 -14.00 7.23
CA PRO A 5 -12.82 -14.21 6.93
C PRO A 5 -12.10 -12.88 6.67
N VAL A 6 -11.95 -12.06 7.72
CA VAL A 6 -11.25 -10.79 7.63
C VAL A 6 -9.74 -11.03 7.67
N PRO A 7 -8.95 -10.46 6.72
CA PRO A 7 -7.49 -10.56 6.75
C PRO A 7 -6.92 -10.03 8.07
N GLN A 8 -5.93 -10.71 8.59
CA GLN A 8 -5.28 -10.32 9.85
C GLN A 8 -4.53 -9.00 9.71
N GLY A 9 -4.45 -8.26 10.80
CA GLY A 9 -3.78 -6.98 10.84
C GLY A 9 -3.64 -6.46 12.27
N PHE A 10 -2.93 -5.36 12.41
CA PHE A 10 -2.85 -4.60 13.66
C PHE A 10 -2.95 -3.10 13.38
N THR A 11 -3.20 -2.33 14.42
CA THR A 11 -3.33 -0.88 14.36
C THR A 11 -2.26 -0.22 15.22
N VAL A 12 -1.46 0.66 14.61
CA VAL A 12 -0.64 1.63 15.33
C VAL A 12 -1.56 2.79 15.69
N THR A 13 -1.67 3.09 16.97
CA THR A 13 -2.73 3.97 17.49
C THR A 13 -2.48 5.45 17.21
N THR A 14 -3.49 6.27 17.48
CA THR A 14 -3.40 7.74 17.36
C THR A 14 -2.41 8.36 18.33
N GLU A 15 -2.21 7.73 19.48
CA GLU A 15 -1.22 8.15 20.48
C GLU A 15 0.21 8.04 19.91
N ALA A 16 0.50 6.99 19.13
CA ALA A 16 1.78 6.87 18.44
C ALA A 16 1.98 7.97 17.39
N CYS A 17 0.92 8.42 16.72
CA CYS A 17 0.98 9.56 15.82
C CYS A 17 1.31 10.85 16.58
N THR A 18 0.67 11.10 17.72
CA THR A 18 0.96 12.26 18.55
C THR A 18 2.41 12.23 19.03
N GLN A 19 2.87 11.08 19.55
CA GLN A 19 4.25 10.91 19.97
C GLN A 19 5.26 11.12 18.83
N TYR A 20 4.95 10.64 17.62
CA TYR A 20 5.78 10.88 16.44
C TYR A 20 6.01 12.38 16.17
N TYR A 21 4.96 13.21 16.30
CA TYR A 21 5.09 14.66 16.14
C TYR A 21 5.84 15.31 17.30
N GLU A 22 5.61 14.90 18.55
CA GLU A 22 6.32 15.36 19.73
C GLU A 22 7.81 15.02 19.69
N ASP A 23 8.18 13.84 19.17
CA ASP A 23 9.55 13.38 18.96
C ASP A 23 10.22 14.00 17.71
N GLY A 24 9.65 15.07 17.14
CA GLY A 24 10.20 15.75 15.96
C GLY A 24 10.10 14.93 14.68
N ARG A 25 8.99 14.26 14.46
CA ARG A 25 8.68 13.37 13.32
C ARG A 25 9.59 12.14 13.25
N LYS A 26 9.82 11.53 14.41
CA LYS A 26 10.58 10.28 14.53
C LYS A 26 9.73 9.21 15.21
N ILE A 27 9.84 7.99 14.73
CA ILE A 27 9.30 6.82 15.42
C ILE A 27 10.35 6.39 16.46
N ASN A 28 9.97 6.36 17.74
CA ASN A 28 10.84 5.93 18.81
C ASN A 28 10.95 4.39 18.89
N ASP A 29 11.92 3.91 19.66
CA ASP A 29 12.20 2.47 19.78
C ASP A 29 11.04 1.66 20.37
N GLU A 30 10.23 2.26 21.23
CA GLU A 30 9.06 1.60 21.82
C GLU A 30 7.99 1.33 20.73
N ILE A 31 7.64 2.34 19.93
CA ILE A 31 6.68 2.20 18.83
C ILE A 31 7.21 1.19 17.81
N MET A 32 8.51 1.29 17.46
CA MET A 32 9.16 0.35 16.54
C MET A 32 9.07 -1.08 17.04
N THR A 33 9.36 -1.32 18.31
CA THR A 33 9.27 -2.65 18.93
C THR A 33 7.85 -3.20 18.85
N GLN A 34 6.85 -2.41 19.22
CA GLN A 34 5.44 -2.82 19.18
C GLN A 34 4.96 -3.10 17.74
N VAL A 35 5.41 -2.34 16.76
CA VAL A 35 5.12 -2.60 15.33
C VAL A 35 5.70 -3.96 14.92
N MET A 36 6.94 -4.25 15.28
CA MET A 36 7.58 -5.53 14.94
C MET A 36 6.95 -6.74 15.67
N GLU A 37 6.47 -6.55 16.89
CA GLU A 37 5.65 -7.54 17.60
C GLU A 37 4.32 -7.79 16.89
N GLY A 38 3.69 -6.73 16.39
CA GLY A 38 2.48 -6.82 15.57
C GLY A 38 2.70 -7.62 14.30
N VAL A 39 3.79 -7.37 13.57
CA VAL A 39 4.21 -8.15 12.39
C VAL A 39 4.39 -9.62 12.75
N LYS A 40 5.14 -9.92 13.83
CA LYS A 40 5.38 -11.28 14.29
C LYS A 40 4.08 -12.04 14.60
N LYS A 41 3.12 -11.40 15.25
CA LYS A 41 1.79 -12.00 15.49
C LYS A 41 1.04 -12.29 14.20
N MET A 42 1.11 -11.41 13.21
CA MET A 42 0.52 -11.66 11.90
C MET A 42 1.17 -12.86 11.21
N GLU A 43 2.50 -12.97 11.28
CA GLU A 43 3.25 -14.11 10.74
C GLU A 43 2.81 -15.43 11.36
N GLU A 44 2.72 -15.48 12.70
CA GLU A 44 2.30 -16.65 13.46
C GLU A 44 0.87 -17.11 13.11
N ILE A 45 -0.05 -16.16 12.95
CA ILE A 45 -1.47 -16.46 12.65
C ILE A 45 -1.65 -16.95 11.21
N ASN A 46 -0.92 -16.34 10.25
CA ASN A 46 -1.13 -16.60 8.82
C ASN A 46 -0.19 -17.71 8.28
N GLY A 47 0.83 -18.10 9.02
CA GLY A 47 1.87 -19.02 8.55
C GLY A 47 2.72 -18.44 7.40
N LYS A 48 2.70 -17.11 7.23
CA LYS A 48 3.48 -16.37 6.25
C LYS A 48 4.54 -15.55 6.97
N LYS A 49 5.61 -15.18 6.27
CA LYS A 49 6.65 -14.32 6.86
C LYS A 49 6.89 -13.08 6.03
N PHE A 50 7.11 -11.98 6.72
CA PHE A 50 7.42 -10.70 6.10
C PHE A 50 8.84 -10.72 5.54
N GLY A 51 8.94 -10.61 4.20
CA GLY A 51 10.22 -10.74 3.50
C GLY A 51 10.69 -12.18 3.22
N ASP A 52 9.86 -13.18 3.49
CA ASP A 52 10.16 -14.58 3.13
C ASP A 52 10.07 -14.76 1.60
N LEU A 53 11.01 -15.52 1.07
CA LEU A 53 11.05 -15.78 -0.38
C LEU A 53 10.06 -16.86 -0.84
N GLN A 54 9.67 -17.79 0.04
CA GLN A 54 8.81 -18.91 -0.33
C GLN A 54 7.32 -18.64 -0.06
N ASN A 55 7.02 -17.99 1.07
CA ASN A 55 5.65 -17.68 1.47
C ASN A 55 5.56 -16.26 2.06
N PRO A 56 5.71 -15.24 1.21
CA PRO A 56 5.79 -13.86 1.67
C PRO A 56 4.47 -13.36 2.28
N LEU A 57 4.58 -12.66 3.40
CA LEU A 57 3.50 -11.83 3.93
C LEU A 57 3.54 -10.48 3.23
N LEU A 58 2.51 -10.15 2.46
CA LEU A 58 2.33 -8.83 1.87
C LEU A 58 1.25 -8.07 2.64
N VAL A 59 1.48 -6.80 2.88
CA VAL A 59 0.59 -5.97 3.68
C VAL A 59 0.20 -4.67 2.98
N SER A 60 -0.95 -4.12 3.38
CA SER A 60 -1.33 -2.74 3.14
C SER A 60 -1.06 -1.91 4.38
N VAL A 61 -0.66 -0.66 4.19
CA VAL A 61 -0.50 0.35 5.24
C VAL A 61 -1.47 1.49 4.92
N ARG A 62 -2.43 1.72 5.81
CA ARG A 62 -3.54 2.67 5.59
C ARG A 62 -3.78 3.52 6.81
N SER A 63 -4.23 4.73 6.61
CA SER A 63 -4.72 5.58 7.70
C SER A 63 -5.98 4.99 8.36
N GLY A 64 -6.15 5.27 9.65
CA GLY A 64 -7.36 4.97 10.40
C GLY A 64 -7.61 6.10 11.40
N ALA A 65 -8.57 6.98 11.12
CA ALA A 65 -8.89 8.10 11.99
C ALA A 65 -10.20 7.88 12.75
N ARG A 66 -10.39 8.61 13.85
CA ARG A 66 -11.68 8.65 14.59
C ARG A 66 -12.80 9.22 13.71
N ALA A 67 -12.48 10.16 12.83
CA ALA A 67 -13.38 10.69 11.82
C ALA A 67 -12.99 10.15 10.45
N SER A 68 -13.98 9.75 9.66
CA SER A 68 -13.73 9.35 8.27
C SER A 68 -13.29 10.57 7.46
N MET A 69 -12.18 10.45 6.76
CA MET A 69 -11.59 11.51 5.92
C MET A 69 -11.31 10.95 4.51
N PRO A 70 -12.35 10.64 3.71
CA PRO A 70 -12.19 9.97 2.42
C PRO A 70 -11.30 10.77 1.46
N GLY A 71 -10.29 10.12 0.88
CA GLY A 71 -9.36 10.72 -0.09
C GLY A 71 -8.37 11.74 0.48
N MET A 72 -8.38 11.98 1.80
CA MET A 72 -7.48 12.96 2.43
C MET A 72 -6.16 12.35 2.90
N MET A 73 -6.16 11.05 3.16
CA MET A 73 -5.03 10.31 3.73
C MET A 73 -4.51 9.28 2.75
N ASP A 74 -3.24 8.95 2.88
CA ASP A 74 -2.55 8.06 1.96
C ASP A 74 -2.69 6.58 2.33
N THR A 75 -2.50 5.73 1.33
CA THR A 75 -2.51 4.26 1.42
C THR A 75 -1.36 3.70 0.62
N ILE A 76 -0.66 2.70 1.17
CA ILE A 76 0.38 1.96 0.46
C ILE A 76 -0.03 0.48 0.43
N LEU A 77 -0.05 -0.11 -0.77
CA LEU A 77 -0.43 -1.51 -1.00
C LEU A 77 0.79 -2.34 -1.40
N ASN A 78 0.69 -3.66 -1.27
CA ASN A 78 1.69 -4.63 -1.72
C ASN A 78 3.06 -4.50 -1.04
N LEU A 79 3.11 -3.91 0.14
CA LEU A 79 4.32 -3.71 0.91
C LEU A 79 4.87 -5.06 1.36
N GLY A 80 6.17 -5.25 1.21
CA GLY A 80 6.86 -6.53 1.38
C GLY A 80 7.40 -7.13 0.08
N LEU A 81 6.98 -6.59 -1.08
CA LEU A 81 7.58 -6.95 -2.37
C LEU A 81 8.97 -6.33 -2.50
N ASN A 82 9.88 -7.13 -3.05
CA ASN A 82 11.21 -6.74 -3.49
C ASN A 82 11.62 -7.63 -4.67
N ASP A 83 12.77 -7.36 -5.28
CA ASP A 83 13.23 -8.10 -6.46
C ASP A 83 13.28 -9.61 -6.22
N GLN A 84 13.83 -10.06 -5.08
CA GLN A 84 13.95 -11.48 -4.77
C GLN A 84 12.60 -12.16 -4.50
N VAL A 85 11.71 -11.49 -3.78
CA VAL A 85 10.36 -12.00 -3.52
C VAL A 85 9.60 -12.16 -4.82
N VAL A 86 9.65 -11.17 -5.72
CA VAL A 86 9.01 -11.21 -7.04
C VAL A 86 9.52 -12.38 -7.87
N GLU A 87 10.86 -12.53 -8.00
CA GLU A 87 11.47 -13.63 -8.75
C GLU A 87 11.07 -15.00 -8.20
N THR A 88 11.05 -15.15 -6.88
CA THR A 88 10.72 -16.43 -6.25
C THR A 88 9.22 -16.76 -6.36
N MET A 89 8.34 -15.76 -6.23
CA MET A 89 6.90 -15.95 -6.45
C MET A 89 6.62 -16.46 -7.86
N ILE A 90 7.26 -15.87 -8.86
CA ILE A 90 7.09 -16.26 -10.26
C ILE A 90 7.68 -17.65 -10.52
N ALA A 91 8.88 -17.94 -10.01
CA ALA A 91 9.52 -19.25 -10.19
C ALA A 91 8.73 -20.40 -9.53
N GLY A 92 7.87 -20.10 -8.57
CA GLY A 92 7.01 -21.07 -7.89
C GLY A 92 5.65 -21.32 -8.55
N ASN A 93 5.36 -20.66 -9.69
CA ASN A 93 4.07 -20.77 -10.36
C ASN A 93 4.22 -20.63 -11.89
N ASP A 94 3.79 -21.64 -12.64
CA ASP A 94 3.91 -21.68 -14.10
C ASP A 94 2.74 -20.98 -14.84
N ASP A 95 1.81 -20.33 -14.12
CA ASP A 95 0.68 -19.61 -14.72
C ASP A 95 1.11 -18.22 -15.21
N PRO A 96 1.02 -17.94 -16.52
CA PRO A 96 1.34 -16.63 -17.07
C PRO A 96 0.48 -15.48 -16.50
N ALA A 97 -0.76 -15.75 -16.11
CA ALA A 97 -1.63 -14.77 -15.48
C ALA A 97 -1.10 -14.39 -14.09
N PHE A 98 -0.54 -15.35 -13.35
CA PHE A 98 0.10 -15.11 -12.07
C PHE A 98 1.38 -14.29 -12.22
N GLU A 99 2.22 -14.59 -13.21
CA GLU A 99 3.41 -13.79 -13.50
C GLU A 99 3.05 -12.33 -13.78
N ARG A 100 2.04 -12.10 -14.63
CA ARG A 100 1.52 -10.77 -14.91
C ARG A 100 1.03 -10.06 -13.66
N PHE A 101 0.26 -10.75 -12.81
CA PHE A 101 -0.23 -10.24 -11.52
C PHE A 101 0.91 -9.80 -10.61
N VAL A 102 1.98 -10.60 -10.49
CA VAL A 102 3.12 -10.28 -9.62
C VAL A 102 3.84 -9.03 -10.09
N TYR A 103 4.15 -8.91 -11.39
CA TYR A 103 4.79 -7.71 -11.93
C TYR A 103 3.89 -6.48 -11.87
N ASP A 104 2.58 -6.60 -12.10
CA ASP A 104 1.64 -5.47 -11.93
C ASP A 104 1.57 -5.01 -10.47
N SER A 105 1.56 -5.95 -9.53
CA SER A 105 1.59 -5.65 -8.09
C SER A 105 2.89 -4.96 -7.70
N TYR A 106 4.02 -5.38 -8.25
CA TYR A 106 5.34 -4.80 -7.94
C TYR A 106 5.49 -3.40 -8.53
N ARG A 107 5.16 -3.20 -9.81
CA ARG A 107 5.23 -1.86 -10.42
C ARG A 107 4.33 -0.86 -9.71
N ARG A 108 3.11 -1.28 -9.28
CA ARG A 108 2.19 -0.45 -8.49
C ARG A 108 2.76 -0.12 -7.12
N PHE A 109 3.41 -1.09 -6.47
CA PHE A 109 4.06 -0.84 -5.19
C PHE A 109 5.19 0.18 -5.32
N ILE A 110 6.07 0.04 -6.32
CA ILE A 110 7.16 0.98 -6.55
C ILE A 110 6.60 2.39 -6.79
N GLN A 111 5.60 2.55 -7.67
CA GLN A 111 4.96 3.82 -7.94
C GLN A 111 4.36 4.44 -6.68
N MET A 112 3.56 3.66 -5.95
CA MET A 112 2.84 4.14 -4.77
C MET A 112 3.79 4.48 -3.62
N TYR A 113 4.83 3.67 -3.41
CA TYR A 113 5.86 3.94 -2.42
C TYR A 113 6.65 5.21 -2.77
N SER A 114 7.04 5.35 -4.02
CA SER A 114 7.78 6.53 -4.49
C SER A 114 6.97 7.82 -4.34
N ASP A 115 5.69 7.80 -4.73
CA ASP A 115 4.80 8.97 -4.66
C ASP A 115 4.42 9.31 -3.20
N VAL A 116 3.96 8.32 -2.44
CA VAL A 116 3.40 8.55 -1.09
C VAL A 116 4.49 8.68 -0.03
N VAL A 117 5.51 7.81 -0.08
CA VAL A 117 6.53 7.74 0.97
C VAL A 117 7.66 8.74 0.71
N MET A 118 8.11 8.82 -0.55
CA MET A 118 9.26 9.61 -0.94
C MET A 118 8.91 10.93 -1.65
N GLU A 119 7.60 11.19 -1.85
CA GLU A 119 7.09 12.43 -2.45
C GLU A 119 7.60 12.67 -3.89
N VAL A 120 7.91 11.60 -4.62
CA VAL A 120 8.27 11.66 -6.04
C VAL A 120 7.01 11.84 -6.87
N PRO A 121 6.90 12.89 -7.72
CA PRO A 121 5.66 13.18 -8.44
C PRO A 121 5.15 11.99 -9.27
N LYS A 122 3.90 11.60 -9.03
CA LYS A 122 3.20 10.50 -9.72
C LYS A 122 3.24 10.63 -11.25
N SER A 123 3.22 11.86 -11.76
CA SER A 123 3.26 12.15 -13.19
C SER A 123 4.48 11.58 -13.92
N TYR A 124 5.60 11.39 -13.24
CA TYR A 124 6.79 10.78 -13.85
C TYR A 124 6.54 9.32 -14.22
N PHE A 125 5.84 8.59 -13.36
CA PHE A 125 5.48 7.19 -13.58
C PHE A 125 4.35 7.05 -14.61
N GLU A 126 3.33 7.90 -14.52
CA GLU A 126 2.20 7.91 -15.47
C GLU A 126 2.67 8.14 -16.90
N LYS A 127 3.60 9.07 -17.11
CA LYS A 127 4.18 9.33 -18.42
C LYS A 127 4.85 8.06 -19.01
N ILE A 128 5.59 7.30 -18.23
CA ILE A 128 6.25 6.07 -18.68
C ILE A 128 5.22 4.99 -19.07
N ILE A 129 4.12 4.88 -18.30
CA ILE A 129 3.02 3.97 -18.63
C ILE A 129 2.38 4.37 -19.95
N ASP A 130 2.09 5.64 -20.15
CA ASP A 130 1.47 6.14 -21.36
C ASP A 130 2.36 5.95 -22.59
N GLU A 131 3.66 6.24 -22.48
CA GLU A 131 4.64 5.98 -23.54
C GLU A 131 4.72 4.49 -23.89
N MET A 132 4.63 3.60 -22.92
CA MET A 132 4.60 2.14 -23.18
C MET A 132 3.31 1.73 -23.90
N LYS A 133 2.15 2.22 -23.44
CA LYS A 133 0.87 1.95 -24.10
C LYS A 133 0.86 2.43 -25.54
N GLU A 134 1.36 3.63 -25.80
CA GLU A 134 1.50 4.17 -27.16
C GLU A 134 2.40 3.29 -28.04
N THR A 135 3.55 2.86 -27.52
CA THR A 135 4.50 2.00 -28.24
C THR A 135 3.89 0.64 -28.58
N LYS A 136 3.06 0.09 -27.69
CA LYS A 136 2.39 -1.21 -27.88
C LYS A 136 1.07 -1.09 -28.67
N GLY A 137 0.54 0.10 -28.86
CA GLY A 137 -0.74 0.34 -29.52
C GLY A 137 -1.95 -0.13 -28.71
N VAL A 138 -1.85 -0.08 -27.35
CA VAL A 138 -2.90 -0.47 -26.40
C VAL A 138 -3.43 0.74 -25.66
N HIS A 139 -4.63 0.62 -25.09
CA HIS A 139 -5.31 1.73 -24.40
C HIS A 139 -5.36 1.56 -22.87
N TYR A 140 -5.42 0.32 -22.40
CA TYR A 140 -5.60 0.02 -20.97
C TYR A 140 -4.38 -0.69 -20.39
N ASP A 141 -4.08 -0.42 -19.12
CA ASP A 141 -3.02 -1.11 -18.39
C ASP A 141 -3.22 -2.63 -18.34
N THR A 142 -4.48 -3.07 -18.43
CA THR A 142 -4.85 -4.50 -18.44
C THR A 142 -4.42 -5.23 -19.72
N GLU A 143 -4.09 -4.51 -20.78
CA GLU A 143 -3.62 -5.06 -22.05
C GLU A 143 -2.10 -5.24 -22.10
N LEU A 144 -1.36 -4.70 -21.12
CA LEU A 144 0.07 -4.89 -20.96
C LEU A 144 0.36 -6.30 -20.44
N ASP A 145 1.31 -6.99 -21.04
CA ASP A 145 1.72 -8.34 -20.65
C ASP A 145 2.75 -8.33 -19.49
N ALA A 146 3.15 -9.51 -19.02
CA ALA A 146 4.10 -9.66 -17.92
C ALA A 146 5.47 -9.02 -18.22
N ASN A 147 5.97 -9.13 -19.47
CA ASN A 147 7.23 -8.53 -19.85
C ASN A 147 7.17 -7.00 -19.86
N ASP A 148 6.05 -6.43 -20.34
CA ASP A 148 5.81 -4.98 -20.31
C ASP A 148 5.81 -4.46 -18.87
N LEU A 149 5.12 -5.16 -17.96
CA LEU A 149 5.02 -4.79 -16.57
C LEU A 149 6.34 -4.95 -15.81
N LYS A 150 7.15 -5.95 -16.18
CA LYS A 150 8.52 -6.09 -15.71
C LYS A 150 9.38 -4.91 -16.14
N GLU A 151 9.32 -4.55 -17.43
CA GLU A 151 10.04 -3.38 -17.95
C GLU A 151 9.60 -2.09 -17.26
N LEU A 152 8.30 -1.91 -17.01
CA LEU A 152 7.79 -0.78 -16.23
C LEU A 152 8.35 -0.75 -14.82
N ALA A 153 8.42 -1.88 -14.11
CA ALA A 153 9.00 -1.95 -12.78
C ALA A 153 10.47 -1.49 -12.76
N GLU A 154 11.27 -1.92 -13.76
CA GLU A 154 12.67 -1.48 -13.89
C GLU A 154 12.78 0.02 -14.18
N LYS A 155 11.97 0.55 -15.10
CA LYS A 155 11.93 1.99 -15.39
C LYS A 155 11.51 2.80 -14.16
N PHE A 156 10.58 2.30 -13.37
CA PHE A 156 10.12 2.97 -12.13
C PHE A 156 11.22 3.00 -11.07
N LYS A 157 11.98 1.91 -10.92
CA LYS A 157 13.17 1.92 -10.03
C LYS A 157 14.22 2.92 -10.50
N ALA A 158 14.40 3.07 -11.81
CA ALA A 158 15.32 4.07 -12.36
C ALA A 158 14.85 5.51 -12.07
N VAL A 159 13.55 5.81 -12.19
CA VAL A 159 12.97 7.11 -11.79
C VAL A 159 13.16 7.37 -10.31
N TYR A 160 12.89 6.36 -9.46
CA TYR A 160 13.14 6.44 -8.03
C TYR A 160 14.60 6.81 -7.74
N LYS A 161 15.54 6.07 -8.33
CA LYS A 161 16.98 6.27 -8.16
C LYS A 161 17.42 7.68 -8.57
N GLU A 162 16.91 8.18 -9.70
CA GLU A 162 17.21 9.56 -10.14
C GLU A 162 16.66 10.58 -9.17
N ALA A 163 15.40 10.45 -8.74
CA ALA A 163 14.75 11.35 -7.80
C ALA A 163 15.41 11.34 -6.41
N MET A 164 15.96 10.20 -5.99
CA MET A 164 16.60 9.98 -4.70
C MET A 164 18.14 10.15 -4.74
N ASN A 165 18.65 10.88 -5.73
CA ASN A 165 20.09 11.19 -5.86
C ASN A 165 20.99 9.95 -5.91
N GLY A 166 20.54 8.87 -6.51
CA GLY A 166 21.28 7.62 -6.70
C GLY A 166 20.99 6.52 -5.69
N GLU A 167 20.11 6.75 -4.72
CA GLU A 167 19.66 5.69 -3.80
C GLU A 167 18.78 4.66 -4.53
N GLU A 168 19.02 3.39 -4.27
CA GLU A 168 18.24 2.30 -4.84
C GLU A 168 16.86 2.20 -4.15
N PHE A 169 15.86 1.66 -4.87
CA PHE A 169 14.55 1.35 -4.29
C PHE A 169 14.70 0.38 -3.10
N PRO A 170 14.11 0.66 -1.92
CA PRO A 170 14.32 -0.13 -0.71
C PRO A 170 13.91 -1.60 -0.90
N GLN A 171 14.81 -2.51 -0.61
CA GLN A 171 14.59 -3.96 -0.73
C GLN A 171 14.31 -4.63 0.63
N ASP A 172 14.56 -3.96 1.76
CA ASP A 172 14.23 -4.47 3.08
C ASP A 172 12.74 -4.19 3.42
N PRO A 173 11.88 -5.21 3.57
CA PRO A 173 10.48 -5.03 3.92
C PRO A 173 10.25 -4.29 5.24
N LYS A 174 11.17 -4.40 6.21
CA LYS A 174 11.05 -3.68 7.48
C LYS A 174 11.27 -2.19 7.30
N GLU A 175 12.26 -1.82 6.51
CA GLU A 175 12.51 -0.42 6.14
C GLU A 175 11.29 0.13 5.39
N GLN A 176 10.79 -0.60 4.39
CA GLN A 176 9.58 -0.23 3.66
C GLN A 176 8.40 0.03 4.61
N LEU A 177 8.18 -0.84 5.59
CA LEU A 177 7.08 -0.72 6.54
C LEU A 177 7.22 0.52 7.44
N MET A 178 8.40 0.76 7.98
CA MET A 178 8.63 1.89 8.88
C MET A 178 8.49 3.22 8.16
N GLU A 179 9.00 3.34 6.95
CA GLU A 179 8.85 4.55 6.15
C GLU A 179 7.38 4.76 5.69
N ALA A 180 6.66 3.69 5.37
CA ALA A 180 5.23 3.77 5.07
C ALA A 180 4.39 4.24 6.27
N ILE A 181 4.68 3.77 7.48
CA ILE A 181 4.02 4.24 8.72
C ILE A 181 4.29 5.74 8.93
N LYS A 182 5.55 6.17 8.78
CA LYS A 182 5.90 7.59 8.85
C LYS A 182 5.15 8.42 7.81
N ALA A 183 5.02 7.92 6.57
CA ALA A 183 4.31 8.60 5.51
C ALA A 183 2.82 8.79 5.85
N VAL A 184 2.17 7.75 6.39
CA VAL A 184 0.77 7.87 6.84
C VAL A 184 0.65 8.86 7.99
N PHE A 185 1.56 8.89 8.95
CA PHE A 185 1.56 9.93 9.99
C PHE A 185 1.76 11.33 9.41
N ARG A 186 2.69 11.51 8.46
CA ARG A 186 2.88 12.80 7.76
C ARG A 186 1.64 13.25 7.02
N SER A 187 0.89 12.32 6.42
CA SER A 187 -0.32 12.65 5.66
C SER A 187 -1.43 13.30 6.51
N TRP A 188 -1.39 13.13 7.85
CA TRP A 188 -2.25 13.86 8.78
C TRP A 188 -2.08 15.38 8.66
N ASP A 189 -0.88 15.84 8.34
CA ASP A 189 -0.52 17.26 8.24
C ASP A 189 -0.41 17.77 6.80
N ASN A 190 -0.86 16.99 5.81
CA ASN A 190 -0.86 17.45 4.43
C ASN A 190 -1.93 18.56 4.19
N PRO A 191 -1.76 19.40 3.16
CA PRO A 191 -2.68 20.52 2.90
C PRO A 191 -4.15 20.11 2.75
N ARG A 192 -4.42 18.98 2.08
CA ARG A 192 -5.79 18.46 1.89
C ARG A 192 -6.43 18.06 3.23
N ALA A 193 -5.69 17.33 4.06
CA ALA A 193 -6.15 16.92 5.38
C ALA A 193 -6.38 18.13 6.31
N ASN A 194 -5.51 19.13 6.26
CA ASN A 194 -5.63 20.36 7.04
C ASN A 194 -6.92 21.13 6.69
N VAL A 195 -7.22 21.30 5.40
CA VAL A 195 -8.45 21.96 4.94
C VAL A 195 -9.67 21.15 5.39
N TYR A 196 -9.69 19.84 5.14
CA TYR A 196 -10.80 18.97 5.50
C TYR A 196 -11.08 18.98 7.01
N ARG A 197 -10.04 18.90 7.85
CA ARG A 197 -10.21 18.95 9.30
C ARG A 197 -10.79 20.27 9.77
N ARG A 198 -10.30 21.38 9.24
CA ARG A 198 -10.84 22.72 9.56
C ARG A 198 -12.32 22.81 9.21
N ASP A 199 -12.69 22.35 8.00
CA ASP A 199 -14.05 22.47 7.49
C ASP A 199 -15.05 21.50 8.16
N ASN A 200 -14.54 20.48 8.87
CA ASN A 200 -15.35 19.50 9.61
C ASN A 200 -15.13 19.53 11.13
N ASP A 201 -14.51 20.58 11.66
CA ASP A 201 -14.25 20.75 13.09
C ASP A 201 -13.52 19.56 13.75
N ILE A 202 -12.59 18.93 13.02
CA ILE A 202 -11.80 17.80 13.51
C ILE A 202 -10.52 18.31 14.18
N PRO A 203 -10.33 18.11 15.50
CA PRO A 203 -9.16 18.58 16.22
C PRO A 203 -7.85 17.98 15.69
N TYR A 204 -6.83 18.82 15.53
CA TYR A 204 -5.50 18.37 15.13
C TYR A 204 -4.92 17.33 16.11
N SER A 205 -5.20 17.51 17.41
CA SER A 205 -4.72 16.63 18.47
C SER A 205 -5.25 15.19 18.43
N TRP A 206 -6.24 14.91 17.57
CA TRP A 206 -6.73 13.53 17.42
C TRP A 206 -5.73 12.62 16.73
N GLY A 207 -4.88 13.15 15.86
CA GLY A 207 -3.94 12.35 15.06
C GLY A 207 -4.63 11.35 14.14
N THR A 208 -3.84 10.52 13.51
CA THR A 208 -4.31 9.36 12.73
C THR A 208 -3.72 8.08 13.28
N ALA A 209 -4.46 6.99 13.22
CA ALA A 209 -3.93 5.65 13.39
C ALA A 209 -3.38 5.12 12.05
N VAL A 210 -2.59 4.06 12.12
CA VAL A 210 -2.12 3.33 10.94
C VAL A 210 -2.57 1.88 11.06
N ASN A 211 -3.32 1.41 10.07
CA ASN A 211 -3.71 0.01 9.94
C ASN A 211 -2.71 -0.70 9.04
N VAL A 212 -2.03 -1.71 9.59
CA VAL A 212 -1.20 -2.65 8.84
C VAL A 212 -1.99 -3.94 8.72
N GLN A 213 -2.33 -4.35 7.50
CA GLN A 213 -3.23 -5.47 7.26
C GLN A 213 -2.74 -6.34 6.11
N MET A 214 -2.84 -7.66 6.27
CA MET A 214 -2.51 -8.61 5.21
C MET A 214 -3.32 -8.33 3.95
N MET A 215 -2.67 -8.39 2.80
CA MET A 215 -3.30 -8.25 1.50
C MET A 215 -4.22 -9.45 1.21
N ALA A 216 -5.38 -9.15 0.61
CA ALA A 216 -6.24 -10.12 -0.05
C ALA A 216 -6.45 -9.64 -1.48
N PHE A 217 -6.15 -10.50 -2.45
CA PHE A 217 -6.13 -10.14 -3.86
C PHE A 217 -7.37 -10.65 -4.58
N GLY A 218 -8.02 -9.75 -5.33
CA GLY A 218 -9.15 -10.08 -6.21
C GLY A 218 -8.79 -9.96 -7.70
N ASN A 219 -7.48 -10.03 -8.02
CA ASN A 219 -6.96 -9.85 -9.38
C ASN A 219 -5.81 -10.82 -9.73
N MET A 220 -5.75 -11.97 -9.04
CA MET A 220 -4.72 -12.99 -9.28
C MET A 220 -5.02 -13.85 -10.52
N GLY A 221 -6.27 -13.95 -10.94
CA GLY A 221 -6.73 -14.76 -12.07
C GLY A 221 -8.24 -14.61 -12.27
N ASP A 222 -8.80 -15.40 -13.16
CA ASP A 222 -10.22 -15.32 -13.55
C ASP A 222 -11.18 -15.88 -12.50
N ASP A 223 -10.68 -16.58 -11.49
CA ASP A 223 -11.44 -17.23 -10.41
C ASP A 223 -11.53 -16.36 -9.14
N CYS A 224 -11.03 -15.14 -9.16
CA CYS A 224 -11.10 -14.20 -8.05
C CYS A 224 -11.74 -12.87 -8.47
N GLY A 225 -12.19 -12.10 -7.47
CA GLY A 225 -12.83 -10.83 -7.72
C GLY A 225 -12.79 -9.90 -6.51
N THR A 226 -13.01 -8.62 -6.77
CA THR A 226 -13.13 -7.57 -5.76
C THR A 226 -14.39 -6.78 -6.03
N GLY A 227 -15.12 -6.43 -4.98
CA GLY A 227 -16.32 -5.63 -5.08
C GLY A 227 -16.54 -4.76 -3.84
N VAL A 228 -17.44 -3.80 -3.98
CA VAL A 228 -17.95 -2.99 -2.87
C VAL A 228 -19.44 -3.25 -2.74
N ALA A 229 -19.89 -3.53 -1.52
CA ALA A 229 -21.30 -3.74 -1.24
C ALA A 229 -21.79 -2.79 -0.16
N PHE A 230 -23.00 -2.30 -0.33
CA PHE A 230 -23.69 -1.45 0.61
C PHE A 230 -24.95 -2.17 1.12
N THR A 231 -25.24 -2.00 2.39
CA THR A 231 -26.49 -2.50 3.01
C THR A 231 -27.67 -1.56 2.83
N ARG A 232 -27.42 -0.40 2.22
CA ARG A 232 -28.40 0.61 1.84
C ARG A 232 -27.99 1.23 0.53
N ASP A 233 -28.97 1.68 -0.24
CA ASP A 233 -28.75 2.54 -1.40
C ASP A 233 -28.03 3.82 -0.95
N PRO A 234 -26.82 4.11 -1.46
CA PRO A 234 -26.07 5.30 -1.06
C PRO A 234 -26.72 6.62 -1.49
N ALA A 235 -27.65 6.62 -2.45
CA ALA A 235 -28.34 7.81 -2.93
C ALA A 235 -29.67 8.04 -2.18
N THR A 236 -30.45 6.97 -1.91
CA THR A 236 -31.80 7.10 -1.35
C THR A 236 -31.89 6.69 0.13
N GLY A 237 -30.92 5.93 0.64
CA GLY A 237 -30.94 5.36 1.99
C GLY A 237 -31.87 4.12 2.14
N GLU A 238 -32.44 3.63 1.06
CA GLU A 238 -33.34 2.48 1.05
C GLU A 238 -32.61 1.20 1.46
N ASN A 239 -33.25 0.38 2.27
CA ASN A 239 -32.67 -0.89 2.74
C ASN A 239 -32.57 -1.89 1.57
N GLY A 240 -31.40 -2.43 1.33
CA GLY A 240 -31.15 -3.44 0.30
C GLY A 240 -29.64 -3.68 0.15
N LEU A 241 -29.28 -4.72 -0.57
CA LEU A 241 -27.91 -4.97 -0.96
C LEU A 241 -27.65 -4.30 -2.32
N PHE A 242 -26.70 -3.36 -2.35
CA PHE A 242 -26.28 -2.62 -3.54
C PHE A 242 -24.78 -2.77 -3.74
N GLY A 243 -24.29 -2.74 -5.00
CA GLY A 243 -22.88 -2.86 -5.33
C GLY A 243 -22.61 -2.84 -6.82
#